data_9da12de8ee0079853bc7d3ff621234a6
#
_entry.id   9da12de8ee0079853bc7d3ff621234a6
#
_cell.length_a   1.000
_cell.length_b   1.000
_cell.length_c   1.000
_cell.angle_alpha   90.00
_cell.angle_beta   90.00
_cell.angle_gamma   90.00
#
_symmetry.space_group_name_H-M   'P 1'
#
loop_
_entity.id
_entity.type
_entity.pdbx_description
1 polymer ?
#
loop_
_entity_poly.entity_id
_entity_poly.type
_entity_poly.pdbx_seq_one_letter_code
_entity_poly.pdbx_strand_id
1 'polypeptide(L)'
;MNKFKKILKKLCPPLLWDFIKMLRYKTNVKYYGLNQLDKKIETFVNFDNGFFVELGANDGINQSNTYYFEKYRGWNGVLIEPIGQKYLECIKNRSNKNKIFCNACVSFNYNKKFVQMTYSNLMTISNNLESDLENSSEHLQKGMKHLQEGEKNYDFGCVADTLNNILLKSNAPKKIDLLSLDVEGSEMEVLKGINHKQYRFKYLCIETRDYKKLSNYLIQNDYILLKKLSFHDYLFEDNTQIKQQRF
;
A
#
# COMPACT_ATOMS: atom_id res chain seq x y z
N MET A 1 -21.83 -9.12 17.03
CA MET A 1 -22.56 -8.01 16.38
C MET A 1 -23.95 -7.91 16.99
N ASN A 2 -24.29 -6.78 17.63
CA ASN A 2 -25.51 -6.61 18.46
C ASN A 2 -26.78 -6.77 17.62
N LYS A 3 -27.80 -7.53 18.08
CA LYS A 3 -29.11 -7.75 17.39
C LYS A 3 -29.72 -6.45 16.83
N PHE A 4 -29.58 -5.36 17.56
CA PHE A 4 -30.04 -4.03 17.17
C PHE A 4 -29.38 -3.50 15.87
N LYS A 5 -28.08 -3.74 15.65
CA LYS A 5 -27.38 -3.36 14.41
C LYS A 5 -27.87 -4.11 13.19
N LYS A 6 -28.30 -5.41 13.35
CA LYS A 6 -28.86 -6.21 12.24
C LYS A 6 -30.22 -5.69 11.81
N ILE A 7 -31.05 -5.25 12.74
CA ILE A 7 -32.40 -4.71 12.47
C ILE A 7 -32.28 -3.33 11.79
N LEU A 8 -31.43 -2.44 12.28
CA LEU A 8 -31.17 -1.15 11.64
C LEU A 8 -30.66 -1.29 10.19
N LYS A 9 -29.79 -2.25 9.92
CA LYS A 9 -29.26 -2.52 8.57
C LYS A 9 -30.35 -2.98 7.59
N LYS A 10 -31.38 -3.71 8.07
CA LYS A 10 -32.50 -4.17 7.24
C LYS A 10 -33.54 -3.07 6.94
N LEU A 11 -33.66 -2.07 7.81
CA LEU A 11 -34.65 -1.01 7.69
C LEU A 11 -34.10 0.26 7.02
N CYS A 12 -32.77 0.36 6.87
CA CYS A 12 -32.13 1.54 6.33
C CYS A 12 -31.83 1.36 4.83
N PRO A 13 -32.23 2.29 3.95
CA PRO A 13 -31.84 2.23 2.54
C PRO A 13 -30.31 2.13 2.40
N PRO A 14 -29.79 1.37 1.41
CA PRO A 14 -28.35 1.16 1.26
C PRO A 14 -27.55 2.46 1.24
N LEU A 15 -28.02 3.49 0.53
CA LEU A 15 -27.41 4.81 0.46
C LEU A 15 -27.32 5.51 1.82
N LEU A 16 -28.33 5.41 2.67
CA LEU A 16 -28.34 6.01 4.00
C LEU A 16 -27.43 5.24 4.97
N TRP A 17 -27.36 3.92 4.83
CA TRP A 17 -26.46 3.09 5.61
C TRP A 17 -24.98 3.36 5.28
N ASP A 18 -24.66 3.56 4.02
CA ASP A 18 -23.31 3.92 3.59
C ASP A 18 -22.95 5.36 3.99
N PHE A 19 -23.92 6.28 3.97
CA PHE A 19 -23.75 7.63 4.52
C PHE A 19 -23.53 7.62 6.04
N ILE A 20 -24.24 6.78 6.80
CA ILE A 20 -24.04 6.59 8.25
C ILE A 20 -22.68 5.95 8.54
N LYS A 21 -22.24 4.96 7.73
CA LYS A 21 -20.88 4.43 7.81
C LYS A 21 -19.85 5.53 7.55
N MET A 22 -20.04 6.30 6.49
CA MET A 22 -19.15 7.42 6.13
C MET A 22 -19.06 8.47 7.25
N LEU A 23 -20.18 8.83 7.89
CA LEU A 23 -20.21 9.75 9.03
C LEU A 23 -19.51 9.17 10.26
N ARG A 24 -19.70 7.87 10.55
CA ARG A 24 -18.99 7.19 11.66
C ARG A 24 -17.49 7.08 11.41
N TYR A 25 -17.06 6.85 10.18
CA TYR A 25 -15.65 6.91 9.81
C TYR A 25 -15.06 8.31 9.99
N LYS A 26 -15.85 9.36 9.71
CA LYS A 26 -15.40 10.76 9.85
C LYS A 26 -15.23 11.26 11.28
N THR A 27 -15.91 10.66 12.27
CA THR A 27 -16.03 11.31 13.59
C THR A 27 -15.09 10.79 14.67
N ASN A 28 -14.43 9.61 14.52
CA ASN A 28 -13.68 9.02 15.64
C ASN A 28 -12.36 8.31 15.31
N VAL A 29 -11.90 8.29 14.07
CA VAL A 29 -10.65 7.58 13.72
C VAL A 29 -9.61 8.59 13.26
N LYS A 30 -8.61 8.83 14.09
CA LYS A 30 -7.45 9.66 13.72
C LYS A 30 -6.46 8.88 12.82
N TYR A 31 -6.32 7.57 13.05
CA TYR A 31 -5.38 6.70 12.34
C TYR A 31 -6.13 5.63 11.57
N TYR A 32 -5.61 5.24 10.39
CA TYR A 32 -6.29 4.41 9.40
C TYR A 32 -5.55 3.11 9.12
N GLY A 33 -4.22 3.10 9.30
CA GLY A 33 -3.37 1.94 9.06
C GLY A 33 -3.73 0.75 9.95
N LEU A 34 -3.60 -0.47 9.41
CA LEU A 34 -3.78 -1.69 10.18
C LEU A 34 -2.82 -1.67 11.39
N ASN A 35 -3.30 -2.11 12.56
CA ASN A 35 -2.53 -2.07 13.81
C ASN A 35 -1.93 -0.68 14.13
N GLN A 36 -2.57 0.39 13.64
CA GLN A 36 -2.10 1.78 13.79
C GLN A 36 -0.68 2.00 13.21
N LEU A 37 -0.40 1.40 12.04
CA LEU A 37 0.91 1.55 11.39
C LEU A 37 1.23 3.00 11.08
N ASP A 38 0.28 3.76 10.54
CA ASP A 38 0.40 5.19 10.29
C ASP A 38 0.78 6.00 11.55
N LYS A 39 0.22 5.65 12.72
CA LYS A 39 0.60 6.24 14.00
C LYS A 39 2.03 5.89 14.41
N LYS A 40 2.45 4.64 14.16
CA LYS A 40 3.81 4.21 14.46
C LYS A 40 4.81 4.90 13.53
N ILE A 41 4.47 5.04 12.24
CA ILE A 41 5.27 5.77 11.25
C ILE A 41 5.38 7.25 11.62
N GLU A 42 4.28 7.90 12.10
CA GLU A 42 4.28 9.29 12.52
C GLU A 42 5.36 9.60 13.58
N THR A 43 5.74 8.64 14.42
CA THR A 43 6.80 8.85 15.42
C THR A 43 8.18 9.13 14.81
N PHE A 44 8.39 8.75 13.54
CA PHE A 44 9.61 8.98 12.77
C PHE A 44 9.42 10.09 11.73
N VAL A 45 8.21 10.23 11.22
CA VAL A 45 7.83 11.13 10.12
C VAL A 45 6.93 12.23 10.67
N ASN A 46 7.48 13.14 11.47
CA ASN A 46 6.74 14.12 12.27
C ASN A 46 6.72 15.54 11.66
N PHE A 47 6.79 15.65 10.32
CA PHE A 47 6.77 16.92 9.60
C PHE A 47 5.58 17.00 8.64
N ASP A 48 5.23 18.22 8.21
CA ASP A 48 4.13 18.51 7.31
C ASP A 48 4.58 18.63 5.85
N ASN A 49 3.63 18.52 4.90
CA ASN A 49 3.82 18.74 3.47
C ASN A 49 4.85 17.80 2.82
N GLY A 50 4.99 16.57 3.30
CA GLY A 50 5.83 15.55 2.71
C GLY A 50 5.20 14.91 1.47
N PHE A 51 5.97 14.02 0.84
CA PHE A 51 5.57 13.26 -0.34
C PHE A 51 5.64 11.76 -0.07
N PHE A 52 4.54 11.05 -0.35
CA PHE A 52 4.47 9.60 -0.16
C PHE A 52 4.29 8.85 -1.49
N VAL A 53 4.62 7.56 -1.44
CA VAL A 53 4.21 6.55 -2.43
C VAL A 53 3.57 5.39 -1.66
N GLU A 54 2.36 4.99 -2.04
CA GLU A 54 1.63 3.87 -1.43
C GLU A 54 1.26 2.85 -2.50
N LEU A 55 1.70 1.61 -2.32
CA LEU A 55 1.31 0.47 -3.14
C LEU A 55 0.41 -0.47 -2.33
N GLY A 56 -0.60 -1.03 -3.00
CA GLY A 56 -1.70 -1.70 -2.33
C GLY A 56 -2.67 -0.69 -1.71
N ALA A 57 -2.95 0.41 -2.44
CA ALA A 57 -3.70 1.54 -1.90
C ALA A 57 -5.19 1.22 -1.61
N ASN A 58 -5.72 0.10 -2.10
CA ASN A 58 -7.10 -0.33 -1.92
C ASN A 58 -8.10 0.80 -2.28
N ASP A 59 -9.07 1.05 -1.41
CA ASP A 59 -10.04 2.16 -1.56
C ASP A 59 -9.45 3.54 -1.21
N GLY A 60 -8.18 3.62 -0.84
CA GLY A 60 -7.46 4.82 -0.46
C GLY A 60 -7.65 5.26 0.99
N ILE A 61 -8.50 4.61 1.77
CA ILE A 61 -8.77 4.95 3.19
C ILE A 61 -8.56 3.76 4.10
N ASN A 62 -9.20 2.62 3.75
CA ASN A 62 -9.23 1.45 4.61
C ASN A 62 -7.83 0.82 4.67
N GLN A 63 -7.27 0.75 5.87
CA GLN A 63 -5.91 0.27 6.17
C GLN A 63 -4.77 1.08 5.52
N SER A 64 -5.06 2.27 4.95
CA SER A 64 -4.02 3.12 4.36
C SER A 64 -3.03 3.64 5.41
N ASN A 65 -1.76 3.48 5.15
CA ASN A 65 -0.67 4.01 5.97
C ASN A 65 -0.34 5.48 5.65
N THR A 66 -0.91 6.05 4.56
CA THR A 66 -0.61 7.42 4.11
C THR A 66 -1.78 8.39 4.23
N TYR A 67 -3.02 7.89 4.38
CA TYR A 67 -4.20 8.77 4.44
C TYR A 67 -4.20 9.70 5.65
N TYR A 68 -3.64 9.26 6.80
CA TYR A 68 -3.42 10.14 7.94
C TYR A 68 -2.56 11.35 7.59
N PHE A 69 -1.44 11.13 6.89
CA PHE A 69 -0.50 12.19 6.50
C PHE A 69 -1.13 13.16 5.49
N GLU A 70 -1.89 12.64 4.52
CA GLU A 70 -2.64 13.49 3.59
C GLU A 70 -3.65 14.36 4.33
N LYS A 71 -4.46 13.76 5.18
CA LYS A 71 -5.60 14.42 5.82
C LYS A 71 -5.22 15.45 6.87
N TYR A 72 -4.17 15.17 7.64
CA TYR A 72 -3.82 15.95 8.82
C TYR A 72 -2.46 16.65 8.74
N ARG A 73 -1.60 16.24 7.81
CA ARG A 73 -0.23 16.76 7.70
C ARG A 73 0.04 17.42 6.33
N GLY A 74 -0.99 17.55 5.49
CA GLY A 74 -0.89 18.24 4.19
C GLY A 74 -0.04 17.52 3.13
N TRP A 75 0.23 16.23 3.32
CA TRP A 75 1.02 15.43 2.38
C TRP A 75 0.24 15.14 1.09
N ASN A 76 0.97 14.86 0.03
CA ASN A 76 0.42 14.35 -1.22
C ASN A 76 1.38 13.30 -1.79
N GLY A 77 0.97 12.59 -2.84
CA GLY A 77 1.84 11.55 -3.36
C GLY A 77 1.29 10.76 -4.52
N VAL A 78 1.82 9.55 -4.65
CA VAL A 78 1.44 8.58 -5.66
C VAL A 78 0.81 7.36 -4.97
N LEU A 79 -0.35 6.93 -5.49
CA LEU A 79 -1.03 5.72 -5.04
C LEU A 79 -1.14 4.74 -6.22
N ILE A 80 -0.95 3.46 -5.92
CA ILE A 80 -0.99 2.41 -6.92
C ILE A 80 -1.87 1.28 -6.40
N GLU A 81 -2.90 0.93 -7.20
CA GLU A 81 -3.88 -0.09 -6.87
C GLU A 81 -4.23 -0.91 -8.12
N PRO A 82 -3.93 -2.22 -8.16
CA PRO A 82 -4.15 -3.04 -9.35
C PRO A 82 -5.62 -3.40 -9.60
N ILE A 83 -6.49 -3.38 -8.57
CA ILE A 83 -7.89 -3.75 -8.69
C ILE A 83 -8.69 -2.55 -9.20
N GLY A 84 -9.22 -2.63 -10.44
CA GLY A 84 -9.86 -1.49 -11.10
C GLY A 84 -11.01 -0.86 -10.31
N GLN A 85 -11.82 -1.66 -9.61
CA GLN A 85 -12.88 -1.12 -8.74
C GLN A 85 -12.29 -0.35 -7.56
N LYS A 86 -11.26 -0.89 -6.91
CA LYS A 86 -10.58 -0.25 -5.77
C LYS A 86 -9.85 1.02 -6.19
N TYR A 87 -9.21 1.01 -7.35
CA TYR A 87 -8.64 2.20 -7.97
C TYR A 87 -9.68 3.31 -8.15
N LEU A 88 -10.90 3.00 -8.65
CA LEU A 88 -11.97 3.99 -8.80
C LEU A 88 -12.49 4.51 -7.45
N GLU A 89 -12.54 3.66 -6.43
CA GLU A 89 -12.86 4.06 -5.05
C GLU A 89 -11.77 4.98 -4.49
N CYS A 90 -10.50 4.63 -4.72
CA CYS A 90 -9.34 5.43 -4.30
C CYS A 90 -9.37 6.84 -4.90
N ILE A 91 -9.67 6.98 -6.21
CA ILE A 91 -9.84 8.29 -6.87
C ILE A 91 -10.92 9.15 -6.17
N LYS A 92 -12.03 8.55 -5.76
CA LYS A 92 -13.12 9.28 -5.08
C LYS A 92 -12.76 9.70 -3.65
N ASN A 93 -11.93 8.90 -2.99
CA ASN A 93 -11.64 9.04 -1.58
C ASN A 93 -10.42 9.92 -1.27
N ARG A 94 -9.48 10.01 -2.23
CA ARG A 94 -8.21 10.73 -2.06
C ARG A 94 -8.25 12.10 -2.73
N SER A 95 -7.44 13.01 -2.25
CA SER A 95 -7.31 14.35 -2.82
C SER A 95 -6.85 14.31 -4.27
N ASN A 96 -7.36 15.23 -5.10
CA ASN A 96 -6.92 15.43 -6.50
C ASN A 96 -5.46 15.91 -6.63
N LYS A 97 -4.80 16.25 -5.53
CA LYS A 97 -3.36 16.52 -5.51
C LYS A 97 -2.53 15.26 -5.72
N ASN A 98 -3.10 14.08 -5.41
CA ASN A 98 -2.43 12.81 -5.62
C ASN A 98 -2.50 12.36 -7.08
N LYS A 99 -1.53 11.54 -7.48
CA LYS A 99 -1.55 10.79 -8.73
C LYS A 99 -1.86 9.33 -8.42
N ILE A 100 -2.91 8.79 -9.01
CA ILE A 100 -3.39 7.44 -8.74
C ILE A 100 -3.29 6.61 -10.01
N PHE A 101 -2.71 5.40 -9.90
CA PHE A 101 -2.44 4.51 -11.03
C PHE A 101 -3.09 3.14 -10.82
N CYS A 102 -3.73 2.62 -11.89
CA CYS A 102 -4.27 1.26 -11.91
C CYS A 102 -3.24 0.32 -12.55
N ASN A 103 -2.24 -0.09 -11.78
CA ASN A 103 -1.12 -0.89 -12.28
C ASN A 103 -0.70 -1.95 -11.26
N ALA A 104 -0.13 -3.06 -11.76
CA ALA A 104 0.67 -3.99 -10.99
C ALA A 104 2.15 -3.66 -11.18
N CYS A 105 2.85 -3.34 -10.08
CA CYS A 105 4.27 -2.99 -10.14
C CYS A 105 5.14 -4.25 -10.24
N VAL A 106 6.10 -4.21 -11.16
CA VAL A 106 6.98 -5.34 -11.50
C VAL A 106 8.44 -4.92 -11.58
N SER A 107 9.34 -5.90 -11.58
CA SER A 107 10.78 -5.70 -11.77
C SER A 107 11.13 -5.21 -13.18
N PHE A 108 12.34 -4.64 -13.36
CA PHE A 108 12.83 -4.24 -14.67
C PHE A 108 12.96 -5.40 -15.68
N ASN A 109 13.07 -6.63 -15.17
CA ASN A 109 13.22 -7.83 -16.01
C ASN A 109 11.87 -8.41 -16.48
N TYR A 110 10.75 -7.88 -16.00
CA TYR A 110 9.43 -8.34 -16.41
C TYR A 110 9.11 -7.88 -17.84
N ASN A 111 8.81 -8.83 -18.72
CA ASN A 111 8.68 -8.58 -20.17
C ASN A 111 7.26 -8.70 -20.74
N LYS A 112 6.25 -8.94 -19.87
CA LYS A 112 4.86 -9.03 -20.29
C LYS A 112 4.13 -7.71 -20.07
N LYS A 113 3.07 -7.46 -20.87
CA LYS A 113 2.25 -6.24 -20.72
C LYS A 113 1.29 -6.29 -19.52
N PHE A 114 0.92 -7.49 -19.07
CA PHE A 114 -0.05 -7.69 -18.00
C PHE A 114 0.49 -8.67 -16.97
N VAL A 115 0.17 -8.42 -15.72
CA VAL A 115 0.29 -9.38 -14.63
C VAL A 115 -1.07 -10.05 -14.45
N GLN A 116 -1.08 -11.38 -14.41
CA GLN A 116 -2.27 -12.12 -13.99
C GLN A 116 -2.37 -12.06 -12.46
N MET A 117 -3.55 -11.73 -11.97
CA MET A 117 -3.84 -11.61 -10.54
C MET A 117 -5.07 -12.42 -10.18
N THR A 118 -5.13 -12.90 -8.95
CA THR A 118 -6.33 -13.54 -8.39
C THR A 118 -6.91 -12.66 -7.30
N TYR A 119 -8.12 -12.17 -7.56
CA TYR A 119 -8.86 -11.32 -6.61
C TYR A 119 -9.29 -12.10 -5.38
N SER A 120 -9.00 -11.59 -4.21
CA SER A 120 -9.50 -12.05 -2.92
C SER A 120 -9.62 -10.89 -1.91
N ASN A 121 -10.22 -9.76 -2.34
CA ASN A 121 -10.33 -8.52 -1.59
C ASN A 121 -8.95 -8.01 -1.13
N LEU A 122 -8.74 -7.80 0.18
CA LEU A 122 -7.49 -7.31 0.77
C LEU A 122 -6.30 -8.26 0.55
N MET A 123 -6.54 -9.53 0.26
CA MET A 123 -5.53 -10.57 0.09
C MET A 123 -5.40 -11.00 -1.39
N THR A 124 -5.59 -10.03 -2.30
CA THR A 124 -5.41 -10.22 -3.74
C THR A 124 -3.93 -10.39 -4.07
N ILE A 125 -3.58 -11.44 -4.79
CA ILE A 125 -2.19 -11.79 -5.13
C ILE A 125 -1.91 -11.66 -6.61
N SER A 126 -0.63 -11.46 -6.94
CA SER A 126 -0.10 -11.61 -8.29
C SER A 126 0.27 -13.07 -8.55
N ASN A 127 -0.08 -13.57 -9.74
CA ASN A 127 0.28 -14.91 -10.18
C ASN A 127 1.59 -14.86 -10.98
N ASN A 128 2.44 -15.89 -10.82
CA ASN A 128 3.69 -16.04 -11.59
C ASN A 128 4.71 -14.91 -11.41
N LEU A 129 4.61 -14.12 -10.33
CA LEU A 129 5.67 -13.24 -9.86
C LEU A 129 6.44 -13.89 -8.71
N GLU A 130 7.62 -13.37 -8.42
CA GLU A 130 8.34 -13.73 -7.21
C GLU A 130 7.50 -13.31 -5.98
N SER A 131 7.26 -14.27 -5.09
CA SER A 131 6.43 -14.05 -3.91
C SER A 131 7.08 -14.66 -2.66
N ASP A 132 6.86 -14.03 -1.51
CA ASP A 132 7.26 -14.56 -0.21
C ASP A 132 6.13 -15.34 0.50
N LEU A 133 5.01 -15.58 -0.20
CA LEU A 133 3.93 -16.41 0.30
C LEU A 133 4.29 -17.89 0.21
N GLU A 134 4.33 -18.58 1.36
CA GLU A 134 4.57 -20.03 1.41
C GLU A 134 3.41 -20.83 0.80
N ASN A 135 2.18 -20.37 0.98
CA ASN A 135 0.96 -21.03 0.50
C ASN A 135 -0.07 -20.01 -0.01
N SER A 136 -0.03 -19.73 -1.31
CA SER A 136 -0.95 -18.80 -1.98
C SER A 136 -2.42 -19.22 -1.85
N SER A 137 -2.72 -20.54 -1.88
CA SER A 137 -4.09 -21.02 -1.76
C SER A 137 -4.68 -20.75 -0.37
N GLU A 138 -3.91 -20.97 0.68
CA GLU A 138 -4.34 -20.66 2.05
C GLU A 138 -4.51 -19.14 2.25
N HIS A 139 -3.61 -18.36 1.67
CA HIS A 139 -3.70 -16.89 1.68
C HIS A 139 -5.00 -16.41 1.02
N LEU A 140 -5.31 -16.87 -0.17
CA LEU A 140 -6.56 -16.56 -0.87
C LEU A 140 -7.81 -17.00 -0.08
N GLN A 141 -7.77 -18.17 0.58
CA GLN A 141 -8.89 -18.63 1.43
C GLN A 141 -9.11 -17.71 2.63
N LYS A 142 -8.05 -17.17 3.23
CA LYS A 142 -8.16 -16.16 4.29
C LYS A 142 -8.81 -14.88 3.75
N GLY A 143 -8.50 -14.49 2.52
CA GLY A 143 -9.10 -13.34 1.83
C GLY A 143 -10.60 -13.47 1.61
N MET A 144 -11.10 -14.69 1.38
CA MET A 144 -12.54 -14.95 1.19
C MET A 144 -13.41 -14.47 2.38
N LYS A 145 -12.84 -14.39 3.58
CA LYS A 145 -13.53 -13.87 4.77
C LYS A 145 -13.82 -12.37 4.71
N HIS A 146 -13.13 -11.66 3.84
CA HIS A 146 -13.28 -10.22 3.61
C HIS A 146 -14.17 -9.91 2.41
N LEU A 147 -14.54 -10.90 1.61
CA LEU A 147 -15.47 -10.75 0.49
C LEU A 147 -16.86 -10.35 0.99
N GLN A 148 -17.56 -9.53 0.22
CA GLN A 148 -18.95 -9.17 0.48
C GLN A 148 -19.88 -10.32 0.03
N GLU A 149 -21.13 -10.26 0.48
CA GLU A 149 -22.15 -11.25 0.07
C GLU A 149 -22.32 -11.20 -1.46
N GLY A 150 -22.11 -12.33 -2.14
CA GLY A 150 -22.15 -12.45 -3.60
C GLY A 150 -20.81 -12.24 -4.32
N GLU A 151 -19.78 -11.74 -3.66
CA GLU A 151 -18.43 -11.69 -4.23
C GLU A 151 -17.77 -13.08 -4.23
N LYS A 152 -16.95 -13.33 -5.25
CA LYS A 152 -16.15 -14.56 -5.41
C LYS A 152 -14.72 -14.20 -5.81
N ASN A 153 -13.79 -15.11 -5.57
CA ASN A 153 -12.47 -15.03 -6.16
C ASN A 153 -12.57 -15.17 -7.68
N TYR A 154 -11.80 -14.38 -8.41
CA TYR A 154 -11.68 -14.46 -9.86
C TYR A 154 -10.31 -14.01 -10.33
N ASP A 155 -9.89 -14.50 -11.48
CA ASP A 155 -8.64 -14.06 -12.11
C ASP A 155 -8.90 -12.86 -13.02
N PHE A 156 -7.93 -11.93 -13.02
CA PHE A 156 -7.94 -10.76 -13.88
C PHE A 156 -6.53 -10.37 -14.31
N GLY A 157 -6.43 -9.57 -15.38
CA GLY A 157 -5.16 -9.01 -15.83
C GLY A 157 -5.05 -7.56 -15.42
N CYS A 158 -3.93 -7.17 -14.83
CA CYS A 158 -3.59 -5.79 -14.54
C CYS A 158 -2.41 -5.33 -15.39
N VAL A 159 -2.42 -4.08 -15.87
CA VAL A 159 -1.32 -3.52 -16.66
C VAL A 159 -0.04 -3.50 -15.81
N ALA A 160 1.01 -4.15 -16.33
CA ALA A 160 2.32 -4.16 -15.70
C ALA A 160 3.04 -2.84 -15.95
N ASP A 161 3.68 -2.29 -14.92
CA ASP A 161 4.64 -1.20 -15.06
C ASP A 161 5.68 -1.27 -13.95
N THR A 162 6.84 -0.67 -14.13
CA THR A 162 7.81 -0.55 -13.03
C THR A 162 7.46 0.64 -12.16
N LEU A 163 7.75 0.56 -10.86
CA LEU A 163 7.57 1.71 -9.99
C LEU A 163 8.38 2.92 -10.49
N ASN A 164 9.57 2.66 -11.05
CA ASN A 164 10.38 3.73 -11.64
C ASN A 164 9.67 4.51 -12.74
N ASN A 165 8.98 3.83 -13.65
CA ASN A 165 8.20 4.47 -14.73
C ASN A 165 6.99 5.23 -14.18
N ILE A 166 6.30 4.68 -13.19
CA ILE A 166 5.18 5.35 -12.52
C ILE A 166 5.63 6.65 -11.85
N LEU A 167 6.76 6.62 -11.15
CA LEU A 167 7.35 7.81 -10.53
C LEU A 167 7.74 8.86 -11.57
N LEU A 168 8.26 8.43 -12.73
CA LEU A 168 8.54 9.34 -13.85
C LEU A 168 7.26 9.95 -14.42
N LYS A 169 6.24 9.16 -14.72
CA LYS A 169 4.95 9.61 -15.26
C LYS A 169 4.20 10.55 -14.31
N SER A 170 4.37 10.36 -13.01
CA SER A 170 3.74 11.21 -11.98
C SER A 170 4.49 12.52 -11.73
N ASN A 171 5.69 12.70 -12.30
CA ASN A 171 6.63 13.77 -11.96
C ASN A 171 6.99 13.78 -10.47
N ALA A 172 7.14 12.60 -9.86
CA ALA A 172 7.50 12.46 -8.45
C ALA A 172 8.88 13.09 -8.17
N PRO A 173 9.09 13.69 -6.98
CA PRO A 173 10.39 14.19 -6.57
C PRO A 173 11.41 13.04 -6.49
N LYS A 174 12.68 13.34 -6.73
CA LYS A 174 13.74 12.31 -6.65
C LYS A 174 14.01 11.84 -5.21
N LYS A 175 13.73 12.69 -4.23
CA LYS A 175 13.73 12.35 -2.81
C LYS A 175 12.29 12.30 -2.33
N ILE A 176 11.86 11.14 -1.90
CA ILE A 176 10.49 10.81 -1.46
C ILE A 176 10.56 10.55 0.05
N ASP A 177 9.62 11.09 0.80
CA ASP A 177 9.67 10.99 2.26
C ASP A 177 9.26 9.62 2.78
N LEU A 178 8.24 8.99 2.17
CA LEU A 178 7.72 7.69 2.62
C LEU A 178 7.32 6.81 1.44
N LEU A 179 7.82 5.57 1.40
CA LEU A 179 7.24 4.47 0.66
C LEU A 179 6.46 3.58 1.64
N SER A 180 5.18 3.34 1.38
CA SER A 180 4.38 2.28 2.00
C SER A 180 4.14 1.18 0.98
N LEU A 181 4.66 0.00 1.24
CA LEU A 181 4.66 -1.13 0.30
C LEU A 181 4.04 -2.35 0.97
N ASP A 182 2.85 -2.70 0.50
CA ASP A 182 2.06 -3.85 0.93
C ASP A 182 1.30 -4.38 -0.29
N VAL A 183 1.86 -5.39 -0.96
CA VAL A 183 1.35 -5.95 -2.22
C VAL A 183 1.21 -7.48 -2.16
N GLU A 184 0.99 -7.96 -0.93
CA GLU A 184 0.62 -9.34 -0.64
C GLU A 184 1.59 -10.36 -1.21
N GLY A 185 2.89 -10.13 -0.94
CA GLY A 185 3.99 -11.07 -1.18
C GLY A 185 4.87 -10.75 -2.38
N SER A 186 4.56 -9.73 -3.20
CA SER A 186 5.36 -9.37 -4.37
C SER A 186 6.23 -8.12 -4.17
N GLU A 187 6.57 -7.79 -2.93
CA GLU A 187 7.34 -6.59 -2.55
C GLU A 187 8.71 -6.55 -3.23
N MET A 188 9.36 -7.71 -3.36
CA MET A 188 10.67 -7.82 -4.03
C MET A 188 10.59 -7.48 -5.52
N GLU A 189 9.49 -7.85 -6.20
CA GLU A 189 9.28 -7.48 -7.60
C GLU A 189 9.15 -5.96 -7.77
N VAL A 190 8.41 -5.31 -6.87
CA VAL A 190 8.29 -3.85 -6.86
C VAL A 190 9.65 -3.19 -6.65
N LEU A 191 10.40 -3.62 -5.64
CA LEU A 191 11.70 -3.05 -5.30
C LEU A 191 12.73 -3.19 -6.41
N LYS A 192 12.74 -4.34 -7.12
CA LYS A 192 13.56 -4.57 -8.31
C LYS A 192 13.14 -3.75 -9.54
N GLY A 193 11.98 -3.09 -9.49
CA GLY A 193 11.50 -2.14 -10.49
C GLY A 193 11.82 -0.68 -10.17
N ILE A 194 12.74 -0.42 -9.23
CA ILE A 194 13.17 0.91 -8.82
C ILE A 194 14.66 1.10 -9.10
N ASN A 195 15.02 2.21 -9.73
CA ASN A 195 16.40 2.69 -9.73
C ASN A 195 16.67 3.50 -8.45
N HIS A 196 17.21 2.84 -7.43
CA HIS A 196 17.49 3.44 -6.13
C HIS A 196 18.56 4.53 -6.16
N LYS A 197 19.30 4.72 -7.26
CA LYS A 197 20.19 5.88 -7.48
C LYS A 197 19.42 7.08 -8.03
N GLN A 198 18.29 6.87 -8.70
CA GLN A 198 17.45 7.91 -9.27
C GLN A 198 16.38 8.39 -8.31
N TYR A 199 15.73 7.48 -7.60
CA TYR A 199 14.71 7.75 -6.61
C TYR A 199 15.14 7.23 -5.25
N ARG A 200 15.16 8.09 -4.25
CA ARG A 200 15.48 7.75 -2.86
C ARG A 200 14.26 7.94 -1.97
N PHE A 201 14.03 7.00 -1.10
CA PHE A 201 12.97 7.07 -0.11
C PHE A 201 13.60 7.28 1.27
N LYS A 202 13.23 8.38 1.94
CA LYS A 202 13.76 8.64 3.28
C LYS A 202 13.38 7.52 4.24
N TYR A 203 12.12 7.08 4.16
CA TYR A 203 11.60 5.94 4.92
C TYR A 203 10.88 4.96 4.00
N LEU A 204 11.02 3.65 4.29
CA LEU A 204 10.30 2.59 3.62
C LEU A 204 9.61 1.74 4.69
N CYS A 205 8.28 1.75 4.71
CA CYS A 205 7.47 0.82 5.48
C CYS A 205 7.05 -0.32 4.54
N ILE A 206 7.54 -1.53 4.81
CA ILE A 206 7.36 -2.67 3.91
C ILE A 206 6.83 -3.85 4.71
N GLU A 207 5.71 -4.45 4.22
CA GLU A 207 5.28 -5.76 4.67
C GLU A 207 6.18 -6.83 4.04
N THR A 208 6.61 -7.83 4.80
CA THR A 208 7.28 -9.01 4.26
C THR A 208 7.20 -10.18 5.19
N ARG A 209 7.16 -11.38 4.62
CA ARG A 209 7.27 -12.65 5.33
C ARG A 209 8.72 -13.19 5.27
N ASP A 210 9.51 -12.75 4.28
CA ASP A 210 10.95 -13.05 4.17
C ASP A 210 11.83 -11.83 4.50
N TYR A 211 11.88 -11.48 5.79
CA TYR A 211 12.71 -10.37 6.28
C TYR A 211 14.18 -10.48 5.85
N LYS A 212 14.75 -11.69 5.85
CA LYS A 212 16.18 -11.87 5.54
C LYS A 212 16.49 -11.45 4.10
N LYS A 213 15.67 -11.88 3.15
CA LYS A 213 15.83 -11.55 1.74
C LYS A 213 15.64 -10.04 1.49
N LEU A 214 14.56 -9.48 2.06
CA LEU A 214 14.27 -8.05 1.97
C LEU A 214 15.41 -7.21 2.55
N SER A 215 15.86 -7.52 3.78
CA SER A 215 16.91 -6.78 4.46
C SER A 215 18.23 -6.81 3.68
N ASN A 216 18.63 -7.96 3.16
CA ASN A 216 19.85 -8.09 2.35
C ASN A 216 19.77 -7.21 1.09
N TYR A 217 18.63 -7.19 0.40
CA TYR A 217 18.42 -6.36 -0.79
C TYR A 217 18.49 -4.87 -0.44
N LEU A 218 17.83 -4.44 0.63
CA LEU A 218 17.79 -3.05 1.05
C LEU A 218 19.15 -2.54 1.54
N ILE A 219 19.92 -3.36 2.26
CA ILE A 219 21.29 -3.03 2.69
C ILE A 219 22.20 -2.80 1.47
N GLN A 220 22.09 -3.62 0.42
CA GLN A 220 22.84 -3.43 -0.83
C GLN A 220 22.46 -2.13 -1.56
N ASN A 221 21.29 -1.58 -1.28
CA ASN A 221 20.79 -0.31 -1.81
C ASN A 221 20.89 0.84 -0.80
N ASP A 222 21.76 0.73 0.20
CA ASP A 222 22.04 1.76 1.21
C ASP A 222 20.81 2.15 2.07
N TYR A 223 19.97 1.19 2.42
CA TYR A 223 18.94 1.34 3.44
C TYR A 223 19.27 0.50 4.67
N ILE A 224 18.91 0.98 5.84
CA ILE A 224 19.10 0.28 7.11
C ILE A 224 17.76 0.07 7.82
N LEU A 225 17.63 -1.04 8.54
CA LEU A 225 16.47 -1.26 9.39
C LEU A 225 16.45 -0.24 10.52
N LEU A 226 15.38 0.52 10.61
CA LEU A 226 15.13 1.45 11.71
C LEU A 226 14.31 0.78 12.83
N LYS A 227 13.21 0.09 12.46
CA LYS A 227 12.34 -0.56 13.44
C LYS A 227 11.46 -1.64 12.82
N LYS A 228 11.17 -2.70 13.57
CA LYS A 228 10.04 -3.61 13.30
C LYS A 228 8.77 -3.01 13.91
N LEU A 229 7.76 -2.74 13.08
CA LEU A 229 6.54 -2.05 13.49
C LEU A 229 5.40 -3.00 13.88
N SER A 230 5.33 -4.18 13.21
CA SER A 230 4.35 -5.23 13.50
C SER A 230 4.95 -6.62 13.31
N PHE A 231 4.11 -7.64 13.16
CA PHE A 231 4.57 -9.01 12.91
C PHE A 231 5.31 -9.13 11.57
N HIS A 232 4.81 -8.44 10.52
CA HIS A 232 5.36 -8.48 9.17
C HIS A 232 5.86 -7.12 8.66
N ASP A 233 5.56 -6.00 9.36
CA ASP A 233 5.91 -4.67 8.90
C ASP A 233 7.23 -4.18 9.45
N TYR A 234 8.09 -3.69 8.58
CA TYR A 234 9.42 -3.21 8.91
C TYR A 234 9.62 -1.79 8.33
N LEU A 235 10.19 -0.90 9.14
CA LEU A 235 10.56 0.45 8.73
C LEU A 235 12.06 0.51 8.50
N PHE A 236 12.44 0.88 7.29
CA PHE A 236 13.82 1.15 6.90
C PHE A 236 14.04 2.63 6.64
N GLU A 237 15.28 3.09 6.74
CA GLU A 237 15.70 4.46 6.52
C GLU A 237 16.85 4.53 5.50
N ASP A 238 16.89 5.62 4.72
CA ASP A 238 17.98 5.92 3.81
C ASP A 238 19.29 6.23 4.56
N ASN A 239 20.30 5.41 4.37
CA ASN A 239 21.61 5.54 5.02
C ASN A 239 22.62 6.37 4.21
N THR A 240 22.27 6.86 3.03
CA THR A 240 23.22 7.59 2.18
C THR A 240 23.67 8.91 2.82
N GLN A 241 22.77 9.61 3.52
CA GLN A 241 23.10 10.88 4.19
C GLN A 241 23.91 10.68 5.47
N ILE A 242 23.70 9.58 6.19
CA ILE A 242 24.45 9.25 7.41
C ILE A 242 25.91 8.95 7.07
N LYS A 243 26.16 8.30 5.93
CA LYS A 243 27.52 8.04 5.44
C LYS A 243 28.26 9.33 5.05
N GLN A 244 27.56 10.32 4.47
CA GLN A 244 28.16 11.61 4.06
C GLN A 244 28.54 12.52 5.24
N GLN A 245 27.95 12.35 6.42
CA GLN A 245 28.28 13.13 7.63
C GLN A 245 29.46 12.54 8.43
N ARG A 246 29.94 11.34 8.07
CA ARG A 246 31.06 10.65 8.75
C ARG A 246 32.39 10.76 8.03
N PHE A 247 32.44 11.50 6.94
CA PHE A 247 33.64 11.88 6.17
C PHE A 247 33.71 13.40 6.07
#